data_5f73e1903e1805ebb687441bcdf7d3f0
#
_entry.id   5f73e1903e1805ebb687441bcdf7d3f0
#
_cell.length_a   1.000
_cell.length_b   1.000
_cell.length_c   1.000
_cell.angle_alpha   90.00
_cell.angle_beta   90.00
_cell.angle_gamma   90.00
#
_symmetry.space_group_name_H-M   'P 1'
#
loop_
_entity.id
_entity.type
_entity.pdbx_description
1 polymer ?
#
loop_
_entity_poly.entity_id
_entity_poly.type
_entity_poly.pdbx_seq_one_letter_code
_entity_poly.pdbx_strand_id
1 'polypeptide(L)'
;DHVTSITLNRTFDELEVTAMGDTAHKFVKGLEASSVTIDFLNDTASANVLATLQAAWGTTVTCVFLQEKGTAVSATNPLYTVSLLVNNTTDINGAVGDIGTQSITFTANSTVAVATTGTF
;
A
#
# COMPACT_ATOMS: atom_id res chain seq x y z
N ASP A 1 17.46 -4.92 1.03
CA ASP A 1 16.03 -4.81 0.79
C ASP A 1 15.30 -6.03 1.36
N HIS A 2 14.32 -5.80 2.24
CA HIS A 2 13.66 -6.85 3.01
C HIS A 2 12.20 -7.08 2.60
N VAL A 3 11.74 -6.40 1.56
CA VAL A 3 10.40 -6.57 1.02
C VAL A 3 10.38 -7.75 0.06
N THR A 4 9.49 -8.71 0.31
CA THR A 4 9.37 -9.91 -0.54
C THR A 4 8.19 -9.84 -1.49
N SER A 5 7.14 -9.08 -1.14
CA SER A 5 5.93 -8.95 -1.97
C SER A 5 5.18 -7.67 -1.63
N ILE A 6 4.55 -7.05 -2.63
CA ILE A 6 3.68 -5.88 -2.45
C ILE A 6 2.42 -6.07 -3.26
N THR A 7 1.27 -5.76 -2.65
CA THR A 7 -0.02 -5.70 -3.33
C THR A 7 -0.65 -4.35 -3.06
N LEU A 8 -0.85 -3.56 -4.10
CA LEU A 8 -1.58 -2.29 -4.03
C LEU A 8 -2.99 -2.50 -4.56
N ASN A 9 -3.98 -2.29 -3.71
CA ASN A 9 -5.38 -2.40 -4.06
C ASN A 9 -6.04 -1.02 -3.98
N ARG A 10 -6.56 -0.56 -5.12
CA ARG A 10 -7.24 0.73 -5.22
C ARG A 10 -8.73 0.51 -5.34
N THR A 11 -9.49 1.04 -4.40
CA THR A 11 -10.95 0.94 -4.38
C THR A 11 -11.56 2.30 -4.07
N PHE A 12 -12.82 2.47 -4.42
CA PHE A 12 -13.59 3.64 -4.00
C PHE A 12 -15.00 3.17 -3.61
N ASP A 13 -15.66 3.98 -2.80
CA ASP A 13 -17.04 3.72 -2.42
C ASP A 13 -17.96 4.00 -3.60
N GLU A 14 -18.87 3.08 -3.89
CA GLU A 14 -19.90 3.26 -4.91
C GLU A 14 -21.13 3.86 -4.25
N LEU A 15 -21.63 4.96 -4.83
CA LEU A 15 -22.86 5.61 -4.37
C LEU A 15 -23.95 5.38 -5.41
N GLU A 16 -25.04 4.74 -4.98
CA GLU A 16 -26.17 4.46 -5.87
C GLU A 16 -26.98 5.74 -6.11
N VAL A 17 -27.21 6.05 -7.37
CA VAL A 17 -27.98 7.23 -7.83
C VAL A 17 -29.12 6.81 -8.75
N THR A 18 -29.61 5.60 -8.62
CA THR A 18 -30.71 5.07 -9.42
C THR A 18 -31.98 5.91 -9.20
N ALA A 19 -32.57 6.40 -10.29
CA ALA A 19 -33.79 7.19 -10.25
C ALA A 19 -35.00 6.35 -10.72
N MET A 20 -36.18 6.81 -10.35
CA MET A 20 -37.43 6.19 -10.82
C MET A 20 -37.48 6.27 -12.35
N GLY A 21 -37.76 5.13 -12.98
CA GLY A 21 -37.76 5.01 -14.43
C GLY A 21 -36.48 4.47 -15.04
N ASP A 22 -35.40 4.35 -14.25
CA ASP A 22 -34.19 3.69 -14.70
C ASP A 22 -34.43 2.18 -14.84
N THR A 23 -33.83 1.59 -15.88
CA THR A 23 -33.91 0.18 -16.15
C THR A 23 -32.77 -0.64 -15.56
N ALA A 24 -31.75 0.05 -15.01
CA ALA A 24 -30.60 -0.55 -14.35
C ALA A 24 -30.16 0.33 -13.17
N HIS A 25 -29.46 -0.26 -12.21
CA HIS A 25 -28.83 0.50 -11.13
C HIS A 25 -27.72 1.36 -11.67
N LYS A 26 -27.63 2.59 -11.18
CA LYS A 26 -26.58 3.55 -11.53
C LYS A 26 -25.77 3.91 -10.29
N PHE A 27 -24.46 4.01 -10.45
CA PHE A 27 -23.54 4.31 -9.37
C PHE A 27 -22.60 5.44 -9.78
N VAL A 28 -22.19 6.23 -8.80
CA VAL A 28 -21.14 7.24 -8.95
C VAL A 28 -20.00 6.96 -7.99
N LYS A 29 -18.82 7.47 -8.31
CA LYS A 29 -17.63 7.33 -7.47
C LYS A 29 -17.81 8.11 -6.17
N GLY A 30 -17.62 7.44 -5.03
CA GLY A 30 -17.52 8.06 -3.72
C GLY A 30 -16.07 8.31 -3.31
N LEU A 31 -15.78 8.17 -2.03
CA LEU A 31 -14.44 8.35 -1.50
C LEU A 31 -13.55 7.16 -1.84
N GLU A 32 -12.28 7.41 -2.13
CA GLU A 32 -11.30 6.36 -2.35
C GLU A 32 -10.90 5.70 -1.03
N ALA A 33 -10.89 4.38 -1.01
CA ALA A 33 -10.50 3.57 0.13
C ALA A 33 -9.49 2.52 -0.33
N SER A 34 -8.24 2.93 -0.47
CA SER A 34 -7.16 2.07 -0.95
C SER A 34 -6.39 1.44 0.19
N SER A 35 -5.72 0.34 -0.09
CA SER A 35 -4.86 -0.35 0.86
C SER A 35 -3.63 -0.92 0.17
N VAL A 36 -2.57 -1.13 0.95
CA VAL A 36 -1.33 -1.75 0.49
C VAL A 36 -0.98 -2.89 1.44
N THR A 37 -0.80 -4.08 0.90
CA THR A 37 -0.30 -5.23 1.64
C THR A 37 1.15 -5.45 1.28
N ILE A 38 2.02 -5.49 2.27
CA ILE A 38 3.46 -5.66 2.08
C ILE A 38 3.93 -6.83 2.93
N ASP A 39 4.67 -7.73 2.30
CA ASP A 39 5.33 -8.84 2.96
C ASP A 39 6.81 -8.51 3.16
N PHE A 40 7.27 -8.56 4.39
CA PHE A 40 8.65 -8.26 4.77
C PHE A 40 9.35 -9.47 5.36
N LEU A 41 10.66 -9.51 5.21
CA LEU A 41 11.52 -10.25 6.12
C LEU A 41 11.74 -9.38 7.36
N ASN A 42 11.50 -9.94 8.55
CA ASN A 42 11.62 -9.20 9.79
C ASN A 42 13.08 -9.13 10.23
N ASP A 43 13.68 -7.95 10.12
CA ASP A 43 15.07 -7.72 10.49
C ASP A 43 15.12 -6.82 11.72
N THR A 44 15.75 -7.33 12.78
CA THR A 44 15.84 -6.64 14.07
C THR A 44 17.05 -5.71 14.17
N ALA A 45 17.89 -5.65 13.16
CA ALA A 45 19.03 -4.75 13.17
C ALA A 45 18.59 -3.27 13.20
N SER A 46 19.45 -2.42 13.72
CA SER A 46 19.20 -0.99 13.81
C SER A 46 18.93 -0.38 12.42
N ALA A 47 17.91 0.48 12.34
CA ALA A 47 17.47 1.15 11.11
C ALA A 47 16.91 0.23 10.02
N ASN A 48 16.68 -1.04 10.32
CA ASN A 48 16.04 -1.97 9.41
C ASN A 48 14.54 -2.07 9.67
N VAL A 49 13.86 -3.09 9.13
CA VAL A 49 12.39 -3.18 9.04
C VAL A 49 11.71 -2.95 10.38
N LEU A 50 12.09 -3.70 11.41
CA LEU A 50 11.41 -3.63 12.71
C LEU A 50 11.56 -2.25 13.36
N ALA A 51 12.78 -1.72 13.41
CA ALA A 51 13.04 -0.41 14.00
C ALA A 51 12.31 0.71 13.24
N THR A 52 12.27 0.64 11.92
CA THR A 52 11.59 1.62 11.08
C THR A 52 10.08 1.61 11.32
N LEU A 53 9.47 0.43 11.38
CA LEU A 53 8.03 0.30 11.63
C LEU A 53 7.65 0.75 13.03
N GLN A 54 8.45 0.42 14.04
CA GLN A 54 8.20 0.87 15.41
C GLN A 54 8.30 2.38 15.56
N ALA A 55 9.25 3.01 14.88
CA ALA A 55 9.40 4.46 14.89
C ALA A 55 8.26 5.16 14.16
N ALA A 56 7.70 4.54 13.13
CA ALA A 56 6.58 5.08 12.35
C ALA A 56 5.20 4.72 12.92
N TRP A 57 5.13 3.94 13.98
CA TRP A 57 3.89 3.48 14.59
C TRP A 57 2.92 4.64 14.87
N GLY A 58 1.70 4.54 14.37
CA GLY A 58 0.68 5.56 14.55
C GLY A 58 0.84 6.81 13.70
N THR A 59 1.83 6.86 12.81
CA THR A 59 2.08 8.00 11.92
C THR A 59 1.69 7.69 10.48
N THR A 60 1.61 8.75 9.66
CA THR A 60 1.39 8.65 8.23
C THR A 60 2.71 8.79 7.50
N VAL A 61 3.02 7.84 6.62
CA VAL A 61 4.26 7.81 5.85
C VAL A 61 3.93 7.85 4.36
N THR A 62 4.60 8.73 3.61
CA THR A 62 4.47 8.76 2.16
C THR A 62 5.32 7.66 1.54
N CYS A 63 4.68 6.81 0.74
CA CYS A 63 5.32 5.66 0.10
C CYS A 63 5.22 5.78 -1.42
N VAL A 64 6.24 5.29 -2.10
CA VAL A 64 6.33 5.29 -3.56
C VAL A 64 6.57 3.85 -4.02
N PHE A 65 5.79 3.41 -5.00
CA PHE A 65 5.88 2.05 -5.51
C PHE A 65 6.09 2.05 -7.02
N LEU A 66 6.93 1.15 -7.49
CA LEU A 66 7.18 0.92 -8.90
C LEU A 66 7.14 -0.58 -9.15
N GLN A 67 6.40 -1.01 -10.16
CA GLN A 67 6.24 -2.42 -10.45
C GLN A 67 7.54 -3.07 -10.90
N GLU A 68 8.27 -2.41 -11.77
CA GLU A 68 9.49 -2.95 -12.35
C GLU A 68 10.67 -2.02 -12.05
N LYS A 69 11.43 -2.38 -11.03
CA LYS A 69 12.63 -1.65 -10.63
C LYS A 69 13.70 -1.77 -11.72
N GLY A 70 14.33 -0.65 -12.04
CA GLY A 70 15.38 -0.61 -13.08
C GLY A 70 14.86 -0.24 -14.46
N THR A 71 13.54 -0.26 -14.67
CA THR A 71 12.92 0.24 -15.89
C THR A 71 12.43 1.67 -15.65
N ALA A 72 12.58 2.53 -16.65
CA ALA A 72 12.15 3.92 -16.52
C ALA A 72 10.64 4.02 -16.29
N VAL A 73 10.22 5.02 -15.52
CA VAL A 73 8.80 5.32 -15.30
C VAL A 73 8.16 5.71 -16.63
N SER A 74 7.06 5.05 -16.98
CA SER A 74 6.37 5.26 -18.24
C SER A 74 4.89 4.85 -18.12
N ALA A 75 4.14 4.96 -19.19
CA ALA A 75 2.75 4.54 -19.22
C ALA A 75 2.57 3.04 -18.98
N THR A 76 3.59 2.22 -19.28
CA THR A 76 3.57 0.77 -19.04
C THR A 76 4.21 0.38 -17.71
N ASN A 77 4.89 1.31 -17.04
CA ASN A 77 5.52 1.13 -15.73
C ASN A 77 5.28 2.37 -14.87
N PRO A 78 4.02 2.64 -14.49
CA PRO A 78 3.69 3.86 -13.77
C PRO A 78 4.22 3.87 -12.35
N LEU A 79 4.48 5.08 -11.84
CA LEU A 79 4.92 5.32 -10.48
C LEU A 79 3.70 5.61 -9.60
N TYR A 80 3.54 4.86 -8.52
CA TYR A 80 2.44 5.03 -7.57
C TYR A 80 2.94 5.70 -6.31
N THR A 81 2.27 6.76 -5.88
CA THR A 81 2.57 7.48 -4.64
C THR A 81 1.33 7.51 -3.76
N VAL A 82 1.46 7.14 -2.52
CA VAL A 82 0.37 7.12 -1.55
C VAL A 82 0.90 7.34 -0.14
N SER A 83 0.12 8.01 0.70
CA SER A 83 0.40 8.13 2.12
C SER A 83 -0.29 6.98 2.85
N LEU A 84 0.47 6.21 3.61
CA LEU A 84 -0.02 5.07 4.37
C LEU A 84 -0.02 5.38 5.87
N LEU A 85 -1.10 5.00 6.53
CA LEU A 85 -1.15 5.04 8.00
C LEU A 85 -0.53 3.75 8.54
N VAL A 86 0.51 3.89 9.36
CA VAL A 86 1.13 2.73 10.02
C VAL A 86 0.28 2.38 11.24
N ASN A 87 -0.73 1.56 11.02
CA ASN A 87 -1.75 1.23 12.00
C ASN A 87 -1.57 -0.14 12.64
N ASN A 88 -0.62 -0.93 12.16
CA ASN A 88 -0.31 -2.24 12.74
C ASN A 88 1.09 -2.69 12.36
N THR A 89 1.70 -3.52 13.21
CA THR A 89 2.96 -4.20 12.95
C THR A 89 2.88 -5.61 13.52
N THR A 90 3.68 -6.53 12.97
CA THR A 90 3.88 -7.85 13.53
C THR A 90 5.32 -7.93 14.05
N ASP A 91 5.50 -7.54 15.31
CA ASP A 91 6.85 -7.37 15.87
C ASP A 91 7.58 -8.68 16.10
N ILE A 92 6.84 -9.73 16.41
CA ILE A 92 7.41 -11.06 16.65
C ILE A 92 6.63 -12.08 15.83
N ASN A 93 7.32 -12.76 14.93
CA ASN A 93 6.75 -13.83 14.12
C ASN A 93 7.88 -14.75 13.63
N GLY A 94 7.63 -16.03 13.68
CA GLY A 94 8.56 -17.04 13.20
C GLY A 94 8.73 -18.18 14.21
N ALA A 95 9.34 -19.26 13.74
CA ALA A 95 9.68 -20.42 14.54
C ALA A 95 11.20 -20.49 14.77
N VAL A 96 11.62 -21.27 15.75
CA VAL A 96 13.04 -21.50 15.99
C VAL A 96 13.69 -22.09 14.74
N GLY A 97 14.74 -21.44 14.25
CA GLY A 97 15.45 -21.86 13.04
C GLY A 97 14.94 -21.24 11.75
N ASP A 98 13.83 -20.48 11.79
CA ASP A 98 13.26 -19.81 10.64
C ASP A 98 13.47 -18.30 10.70
N ILE A 99 13.44 -17.65 9.52
CA ILE A 99 13.43 -16.21 9.44
C ILE A 99 12.03 -15.70 9.81
N GLY A 100 11.96 -14.70 10.69
CA GLY A 100 10.72 -14.01 10.99
C GLY A 100 10.22 -13.24 9.77
N THR A 101 8.92 -13.25 9.56
CA THR A 101 8.28 -12.53 8.46
C THR A 101 7.12 -11.68 8.95
N GLN A 102 6.77 -10.65 8.19
CA GLN A 102 5.58 -9.83 8.43
C GLN A 102 4.78 -9.71 7.16
N SER A 103 3.47 -9.90 7.26
CA SER A 103 2.54 -9.56 6.19
C SER A 103 1.56 -8.55 6.75
N ILE A 104 1.64 -7.31 6.29
CA ILE A 104 0.90 -6.20 6.89
C ILE A 104 0.09 -5.49 5.82
N THR A 105 -1.18 -5.23 6.11
CA THR A 105 -2.05 -4.41 5.29
C THR A 105 -2.15 -3.03 5.91
N PHE A 106 -1.63 -2.02 5.20
CA PHE A 106 -1.72 -0.63 5.61
C PHE A 106 -2.89 0.05 4.94
N THR A 107 -3.60 0.89 5.69
CA THR A 107 -4.67 1.70 5.14
C THR A 107 -4.08 2.94 4.47
N ALA A 108 -4.51 3.21 3.24
CA ALA A 108 -4.14 4.45 2.56
C ALA A 108 -4.82 5.65 3.22
N ASN A 109 -4.04 6.68 3.51
CA ASN A 109 -4.51 7.91 4.15
C ASN A 109 -4.50 9.08 3.16
N SER A 110 -4.52 8.77 1.88
CA SER A 110 -4.63 9.72 0.78
C SER A 110 -5.08 9.01 -0.49
N THR A 111 -5.41 9.79 -1.52
CA THR A 111 -5.61 9.24 -2.86
C THR A 111 -4.30 8.71 -3.41
N VAL A 112 -4.34 7.58 -4.10
CA VAL A 112 -3.18 7.03 -4.79
C VAL A 112 -2.93 7.86 -6.06
N ALA A 113 -1.77 8.51 -6.10
CA ALA A 113 -1.34 9.26 -7.28
C ALA A 113 -0.60 8.36 -8.25
N VAL A 114 -0.98 8.38 -9.51
CA VAL A 114 -0.34 7.60 -10.58
C VAL A 114 0.37 8.55 -11.51
N ALA A 115 1.67 8.35 -11.69
CA ALA A 115 2.49 9.16 -12.59
C ALA A 115 3.11 8.28 -13.68
N THR A 116 3.11 8.77 -14.91
CA THR A 116 3.73 8.09 -16.06
C THR A 116 5.08 8.69 -16.41
N THR A 117 5.53 9.67 -15.64
CA THR A 117 6.82 10.35 -15.79
C THR A 117 7.46 10.54 -14.42
N GLY A 118 8.74 10.79 -14.38
CA GLY A 118 9.50 11.02 -13.16
C GLY A 118 10.56 9.95 -12.91
N THR A 119 11.11 9.95 -11.72
CA THR A 119 12.14 8.98 -11.30
C THR A 119 11.74 8.31 -9.99
N PHE A 120 12.16 7.06 -9.89
CA PHE A 120 11.97 6.26 -8.66
C PHE A 120 13.17 6.37 -7.74
#